data_1d133272b98fe82457ba8a6bdbdbb84a
#
_entry.id   1d133272b98fe82457ba8a6bdbdbb84a
#
_cell.length_a   1.000
_cell.length_b   1.000
_cell.length_c   1.000
_cell.angle_alpha   90.00
_cell.angle_beta   90.00
_cell.angle_gamma   90.00
#
_symmetry.space_group_name_H-M   'P 1'
#
loop_
_entity.id
_entity.type
_entity.pdbx_description
1 polymer ?
#
loop_
_entity_poly.entity_id
_entity_poly.type
_entity_poly.pdbx_seq_one_letter_code
_entity_poly.pdbx_strand_id
1 'polypeptide(L)'
;MISKIISGGKPGVELAALDAAIRLDIPHEGWCYRNRKTDGGVLPEHYNVREIKNPSYFERLEKNIIDSGGTVVLTYGQLAVGSKAVKDLADKHSKPLLNVNLGERSLNHTVSLIREWMTNHEIDTIYFTGSKTSHGRSTKIYDVVIQIIESVCGVTREKFFGFQEEDPATTS
;
A
#
# COMPACT_ATOMS: atom_id res chain seq x y z
N MET A 1 -8.41 10.93 -6.04
CA MET A 1 -7.38 10.04 -6.66
C MET A 1 -6.16 10.07 -5.75
N ILE A 2 -5.41 8.96 -5.64
CA ILE A 2 -4.17 8.95 -4.82
C ILE A 2 -3.13 9.84 -5.50
N SER A 3 -2.62 10.84 -4.78
CA SER A 3 -1.56 11.74 -5.25
C SER A 3 -0.17 11.33 -4.78
N LYS A 4 -0.10 10.62 -3.63
CA LYS A 4 1.15 10.12 -3.06
C LYS A 4 0.91 8.88 -2.20
N ILE A 5 1.84 7.94 -2.26
CA ILE A 5 1.87 6.77 -1.37
C ILE A 5 3.01 6.91 -0.35
N ILE A 6 2.67 6.72 0.92
CA ILE A 6 3.61 6.63 2.03
C ILE A 6 3.79 5.16 2.40
N SER A 7 5.03 4.72 2.58
CA SER A 7 5.32 3.34 3.00
C SER A 7 6.73 3.19 3.56
N GLY A 8 6.91 2.24 4.47
CA GLY A 8 8.21 1.91 5.05
C GLY A 8 8.91 0.72 4.39
N GLY A 9 8.29 0.09 3.40
CA GLY A 9 8.90 -0.95 2.57
C GLY A 9 9.07 -2.33 3.22
N LYS A 10 8.38 -2.63 4.33
CA LYS A 10 8.37 -3.99 4.87
C LYS A 10 7.75 -4.98 3.89
N PRO A 11 8.26 -6.23 3.83
CA PRO A 11 7.64 -7.27 3.00
C PRO A 11 6.15 -7.44 3.30
N GLY A 12 5.36 -7.61 2.26
CA GLY A 12 3.89 -7.67 2.32
C GLY A 12 3.23 -6.39 1.85
N VAL A 13 2.33 -5.84 2.63
CA VAL A 13 1.53 -4.64 2.26
C VAL A 13 2.40 -3.44 1.92
N GLU A 14 3.38 -3.13 2.75
CA GLU A 14 4.21 -1.93 2.58
C GLU A 14 5.07 -2.00 1.31
N LEU A 15 5.68 -3.15 1.02
CA LEU A 15 6.47 -3.32 -0.21
C LEU A 15 5.59 -3.30 -1.45
N ALA A 16 4.42 -3.96 -1.39
CA ALA A 16 3.46 -3.95 -2.49
C ALA A 16 2.98 -2.52 -2.81
N ALA A 17 2.79 -1.68 -1.79
CA ALA A 17 2.38 -0.29 -1.98
C ALA A 17 3.46 0.54 -2.71
N LEU A 18 4.74 0.33 -2.39
CA LEU A 18 5.84 0.99 -3.11
C LEU A 18 5.93 0.52 -4.57
N ASP A 19 5.82 -0.79 -4.80
CA ASP A 19 5.86 -1.33 -6.16
C ASP A 19 4.64 -0.88 -7.00
N ALA A 20 3.46 -0.79 -6.40
CA ALA A 20 2.27 -0.24 -7.06
C ALA A 20 2.47 1.25 -7.42
N ALA A 21 3.04 2.03 -6.52
CA ALA A 21 3.34 3.44 -6.78
C ALA A 21 4.27 3.61 -7.98
N ILE A 22 5.34 2.80 -8.06
CA ILE A 22 6.28 2.83 -9.20
C ILE A 22 5.57 2.44 -10.50
N ARG A 23 4.76 1.37 -10.49
CA ARG A 23 4.03 0.91 -11.68
C ARG A 23 3.04 1.95 -12.22
N LEU A 24 2.46 2.74 -11.32
CA LEU A 24 1.44 3.75 -11.65
C LEU A 24 2.02 5.15 -11.84
N ASP A 25 3.33 5.30 -11.75
CA ASP A 25 4.02 6.60 -11.77
C ASP A 25 3.46 7.58 -10.72
N ILE A 26 3.11 7.04 -9.53
CA ILE A 26 2.65 7.83 -8.39
C ILE A 26 3.84 8.15 -7.50
N PRO A 27 4.02 9.42 -7.09
CA PRO A 27 5.01 9.80 -6.11
C PRO A 27 4.93 8.93 -4.83
N HIS A 28 6.07 8.44 -4.36
CA HIS A 28 6.11 7.66 -3.13
C HIS A 28 7.24 8.14 -2.22
N GLU A 29 7.00 8.07 -0.94
CA GLU A 29 7.93 8.43 0.12
C GLU A 29 7.69 7.54 1.35
N GLY A 30 8.47 7.74 2.38
CA GLY A 30 8.25 7.10 3.67
C GLY A 30 9.53 6.95 4.47
N TRP A 31 9.39 6.22 5.58
CA TRP A 31 10.47 6.00 6.52
C TRP A 31 10.70 4.50 6.72
N CYS A 32 11.90 4.05 6.41
CA CYS A 32 12.37 2.69 6.64
C CYS A 32 13.37 2.62 7.80
N TYR A 33 13.73 1.41 8.20
CA TYR A 33 14.77 1.21 9.20
C TYR A 33 16.14 1.62 8.68
N ARG A 34 17.05 1.92 9.63
CA ARG A 34 18.45 2.22 9.36
C ARG A 34 19.10 1.11 8.53
N ASN A 35 19.98 1.51 7.61
CA ASN A 35 20.62 0.65 6.61
C ASN A 35 19.59 -0.05 5.70
N ARG A 36 18.39 0.51 5.59
CA ARG A 36 17.29 -0.02 4.74
C ARG A 36 16.94 -1.48 5.02
N LYS A 37 17.23 -1.97 6.25
CA LYS A 37 16.99 -3.37 6.64
C LYS A 37 15.51 -3.66 6.80
N THR A 38 15.09 -4.78 6.24
CA THR A 38 13.74 -5.35 6.39
C THR A 38 13.83 -6.85 6.68
N ASP A 39 12.71 -7.47 7.05
CA ASP A 39 12.63 -8.93 7.21
C ASP A 39 12.89 -9.68 5.88
N GLY A 40 12.79 -9.00 4.75
CA GLY A 40 13.05 -9.53 3.39
C GLY A 40 14.43 -9.17 2.82
N GLY A 41 15.32 -8.60 3.63
CA GLY A 41 16.63 -8.13 3.20
C GLY A 41 16.75 -6.61 3.17
N VAL A 42 17.73 -6.11 2.42
CA VAL A 42 17.96 -4.67 2.26
C VAL A 42 17.00 -4.12 1.20
N LEU A 43 16.26 -3.08 1.55
CA LEU A 43 15.35 -2.40 0.60
C LEU A 43 16.17 -1.65 -0.46
N PRO A 44 15.99 -1.95 -1.77
CA PRO A 44 16.73 -1.33 -2.86
C PRO A 44 16.65 0.20 -2.89
N GLU A 45 17.70 0.83 -3.41
CA GLU A 45 17.83 2.30 -3.42
C GLU A 45 16.85 3.02 -4.35
N HIS A 46 16.27 2.33 -5.32
CA HIS A 46 15.27 2.92 -6.21
C HIS A 46 13.94 3.29 -5.52
N TYR A 47 13.71 2.80 -4.31
CA TYR A 47 12.59 3.28 -3.50
C TYR A 47 12.94 4.60 -2.82
N ASN A 48 12.13 5.62 -3.05
CA ASN A 48 12.33 6.95 -2.46
C ASN A 48 11.82 6.97 -1.01
N VAL A 49 12.59 6.35 -0.10
CA VAL A 49 12.29 6.31 1.34
C VAL A 49 13.49 6.78 2.15
N ARG A 50 13.21 7.42 3.28
CA ARG A 50 14.21 7.93 4.22
C ARG A 50 14.45 6.93 5.35
N GLU A 51 15.64 6.95 5.91
CA GLU A 51 16.01 6.10 7.04
C GLU A 51 15.75 6.80 8.37
N ILE A 52 15.17 6.07 9.35
CA ILE A 52 15.15 6.54 10.74
C ILE A 52 16.55 6.43 11.35
N LYS A 53 16.86 7.34 12.28
CA LYS A 53 18.18 7.35 12.96
C LYS A 53 18.29 6.23 14.00
N ASN A 54 17.23 6.02 14.77
CA ASN A 54 17.17 5.02 15.83
C ASN A 54 16.38 3.79 15.38
N PRO A 55 16.75 2.56 15.78
CA PRO A 55 16.04 1.35 15.40
C PRO A 55 14.73 1.19 16.21
N SER A 56 13.80 2.14 16.05
CA SER A 56 12.52 2.14 16.74
C SER A 56 11.37 1.82 15.80
N TYR A 57 10.64 0.75 16.10
CA TYR A 57 9.40 0.40 15.40
C TYR A 57 8.37 1.55 15.47
N PHE A 58 8.20 2.11 16.67
CA PHE A 58 7.23 3.19 16.89
C PHE A 58 7.63 4.48 16.17
N GLU A 59 8.90 4.87 16.20
CA GLU A 59 9.38 6.07 15.50
C GLU A 59 9.14 5.95 13.98
N ARG A 60 9.45 4.81 13.39
CA ARG A 60 9.22 4.56 11.97
C ARG A 60 7.74 4.64 11.62
N LEU A 61 6.90 3.97 12.41
CA LEU A 61 5.45 3.94 12.22
C LEU A 61 4.86 5.35 12.37
N GLU A 62 5.23 6.06 13.42
CA GLU A 62 4.75 7.41 13.71
C GLU A 62 5.10 8.40 12.60
N LYS A 63 6.34 8.37 12.10
CA LYS A 63 6.75 9.23 10.98
C LYS A 63 5.96 8.98 9.71
N ASN A 64 5.69 7.71 9.36
CA ASN A 64 4.85 7.38 8.21
C ASN A 64 3.40 7.87 8.39
N ILE A 65 2.85 7.77 9.60
CA ILE A 65 1.50 8.28 9.91
C ILE A 65 1.46 9.81 9.80
N ILE A 66 2.44 10.51 10.36
CA ILE A 66 2.52 11.98 10.31
C ILE A 66 2.59 12.48 8.87
N ASP A 67 3.43 11.86 8.04
CA ASP A 67 3.66 12.28 6.65
C ASP A 67 2.49 11.93 5.70
N SER A 68 1.52 11.12 6.17
CA SER A 68 0.31 10.77 5.39
C SER A 68 -0.88 11.65 5.74
N GLY A 69 -1.85 11.73 4.83
CA GLY A 69 -3.19 12.27 5.11
C GLY A 69 -4.07 11.29 5.88
N GLY A 70 -3.81 10.00 5.73
CA GLY A 70 -4.49 8.92 6.45
C GLY A 70 -3.82 7.57 6.22
N THR A 71 -4.20 6.59 7.03
CA THR A 71 -3.59 5.25 7.03
C THR A 71 -4.61 4.18 6.67
N VAL A 72 -4.28 3.32 5.72
CA VAL A 72 -5.02 2.09 5.39
C VAL A 72 -4.24 0.88 5.89
N VAL A 73 -4.86 0.10 6.77
CA VAL A 73 -4.31 -1.16 7.29
C VAL A 73 -5.00 -2.33 6.60
N LEU A 74 -4.24 -3.10 5.81
CA LEU A 74 -4.74 -4.27 5.10
C LEU A 74 -4.24 -5.55 5.79
N THR A 75 -5.18 -6.43 6.19
CA THR A 75 -4.84 -7.67 6.89
C THR A 75 -5.58 -8.86 6.30
N TYR A 76 -5.05 -10.07 6.53
CA TYR A 76 -5.81 -11.32 6.43
C TYR A 76 -6.02 -11.85 7.84
N GLY A 77 -7.28 -12.06 8.24
CA GLY A 77 -7.65 -12.53 9.57
C GLY A 77 -7.61 -11.43 10.63
N GLN A 78 -7.40 -11.84 11.89
CA GLN A 78 -7.43 -10.90 13.01
C GLN A 78 -6.34 -9.83 12.90
N LEU A 79 -6.68 -8.63 13.39
CA LEU A 79 -5.73 -7.52 13.49
C LEU A 79 -4.52 -7.96 14.34
N ALA A 80 -3.33 -7.94 13.74
CA ALA A 80 -2.09 -8.27 14.44
C ALA A 80 -1.82 -7.27 15.58
N VAL A 81 -0.99 -7.67 16.54
CA VAL A 81 -0.59 -6.83 17.70
C VAL A 81 -0.11 -5.43 17.27
N GLY A 82 0.49 -5.30 16.07
CA GLY A 82 0.90 -4.02 15.50
C GLY A 82 -0.26 -3.07 15.14
N SER A 83 -1.48 -3.58 14.95
CA SER A 83 -2.63 -2.75 14.57
C SER A 83 -3.07 -1.81 15.70
N LYS A 84 -2.87 -2.20 16.97
CA LYS A 84 -3.13 -1.33 18.11
C LYS A 84 -2.19 -0.12 18.09
N ALA A 85 -0.90 -0.33 17.85
CA ALA A 85 0.07 0.76 17.78
C ALA A 85 -0.26 1.74 16.64
N VAL A 86 -0.69 1.23 15.48
CA VAL A 86 -1.16 2.08 14.37
C VAL A 86 -2.33 2.94 14.80
N LYS A 87 -3.32 2.32 15.48
CA LYS A 87 -4.51 3.04 15.96
C LYS A 87 -4.13 4.12 16.98
N ASP A 88 -3.36 3.77 17.99
CA ASP A 88 -2.97 4.70 19.07
C ASP A 88 -2.21 5.91 18.51
N LEU A 89 -1.33 5.68 17.51
CA LEU A 89 -0.58 6.76 16.86
C LEU A 89 -1.43 7.57 15.88
N ALA A 90 -2.34 6.96 15.14
CA ALA A 90 -3.28 7.68 14.30
C ALA A 90 -4.18 8.60 15.13
N ASP A 91 -4.73 8.09 16.23
CA ASP A 91 -5.55 8.87 17.18
C ASP A 91 -4.73 10.02 17.79
N LYS A 92 -3.49 9.76 18.23
CA LYS A 92 -2.57 10.78 18.78
C LYS A 92 -2.35 11.95 17.82
N HIS A 93 -2.26 11.68 16.54
CA HIS A 93 -2.00 12.69 15.49
C HIS A 93 -3.27 13.13 14.75
N SER A 94 -4.45 12.73 15.23
CA SER A 94 -5.75 13.05 14.60
C SER A 94 -5.78 12.70 13.10
N LYS A 95 -5.18 11.56 12.74
CA LYS A 95 -5.14 11.06 11.37
C LYS A 95 -6.21 9.99 11.14
N PRO A 96 -7.00 10.08 10.07
CA PRO A 96 -7.95 9.04 9.72
C PRO A 96 -7.29 7.67 9.53
N LEU A 97 -7.97 6.62 10.03
CA LEU A 97 -7.53 5.24 9.96
C LEU A 97 -8.64 4.36 9.38
N LEU A 98 -8.30 3.57 8.37
CA LEU A 98 -9.17 2.54 7.80
C LEU A 98 -8.54 1.16 7.98
N ASN A 99 -9.23 0.27 8.71
CA ASN A 99 -8.84 -1.13 8.83
C ASN A 99 -9.67 -2.01 7.90
N VAL A 100 -9.02 -2.83 7.09
CA VAL A 100 -9.68 -3.73 6.15
C VAL A 100 -9.16 -5.16 6.31
N ASN A 101 -10.05 -6.09 6.66
CA ASN A 101 -9.77 -7.51 6.63
C ASN A 101 -10.09 -8.06 5.23
N LEU A 102 -9.05 -8.42 4.49
CA LEU A 102 -9.14 -8.92 3.12
C LEU A 102 -9.72 -10.35 3.05
N GLY A 103 -9.76 -11.08 4.17
CA GLY A 103 -10.40 -12.39 4.26
C GLY A 103 -11.93 -12.33 4.28
N GLU A 104 -12.49 -11.18 4.63
CA GLU A 104 -13.94 -11.00 4.80
C GLU A 104 -14.60 -10.18 3.67
N ARG A 105 -13.80 -9.67 2.72
CA ARG A 105 -14.30 -8.74 1.70
C ARG A 105 -13.79 -9.11 0.31
N SER A 106 -14.65 -8.87 -0.69
CA SER A 106 -14.21 -8.95 -2.09
C SER A 106 -13.29 -7.78 -2.46
N LEU A 107 -12.51 -7.96 -3.51
CA LEU A 107 -11.65 -6.90 -4.06
C LEU A 107 -12.45 -5.62 -4.37
N ASN A 108 -13.57 -5.75 -5.10
CA ASN A 108 -14.41 -4.62 -5.49
C ASN A 108 -14.97 -3.87 -4.29
N HIS A 109 -15.41 -4.58 -3.25
CA HIS A 109 -15.90 -3.96 -2.02
C HIS A 109 -14.77 -3.21 -1.29
N THR A 110 -13.57 -3.81 -1.21
CA THR A 110 -12.40 -3.16 -0.62
C THR A 110 -12.03 -1.88 -1.35
N VAL A 111 -12.02 -1.90 -2.68
CA VAL A 111 -11.73 -0.74 -3.52
C VAL A 111 -12.76 0.38 -3.31
N SER A 112 -14.05 0.03 -3.30
CA SER A 112 -15.13 1.01 -3.07
C SER A 112 -15.01 1.65 -1.67
N LEU A 113 -14.74 0.83 -0.66
CA LEU A 113 -14.57 1.28 0.72
C LEU A 113 -13.40 2.27 0.86
N ILE A 114 -12.26 1.97 0.24
CA ILE A 114 -11.09 2.86 0.28
C ILE A 114 -11.41 4.18 -0.45
N ARG A 115 -12.04 4.15 -1.61
CA ARG A 115 -12.44 5.35 -2.36
C ARG A 115 -13.41 6.23 -1.59
N GLU A 116 -14.43 5.63 -0.99
CA GLU A 116 -15.41 6.33 -0.16
C GLU A 116 -14.74 6.98 1.06
N TRP A 117 -13.88 6.23 1.74
CA TRP A 117 -13.13 6.73 2.89
C TRP A 117 -12.19 7.89 2.51
N MET A 118 -11.48 7.79 1.38
CA MET A 118 -10.66 8.88 0.85
C MET A 118 -11.48 10.15 0.60
N THR A 119 -12.65 10.00 0.00
CA THR A 119 -13.54 11.12 -0.33
C THR A 119 -14.08 11.77 0.92
N ASN A 120 -14.57 10.96 1.88
CA ASN A 120 -15.17 11.47 3.12
C ASN A 120 -14.17 12.20 4.04
N HIS A 121 -12.89 11.88 3.92
CA HIS A 121 -11.82 12.51 4.71
C HIS A 121 -10.95 13.49 3.89
N GLU A 122 -11.24 13.68 2.61
CA GLU A 122 -10.46 14.54 1.69
C GLU A 122 -8.99 14.14 1.61
N ILE A 123 -8.73 12.81 1.57
CA ILE A 123 -7.39 12.22 1.60
C ILE A 123 -6.94 11.85 0.19
N ASP A 124 -5.71 12.20 -0.15
CA ASP A 124 -5.03 11.79 -1.37
C ASP A 124 -3.62 11.23 -1.14
N THR A 125 -3.06 11.46 0.05
CA THR A 125 -1.75 10.94 0.48
C THR A 125 -1.97 9.83 1.50
N ILE A 126 -1.70 8.57 1.14
CA ILE A 126 -2.08 7.40 1.95
C ILE A 126 -0.85 6.62 2.40
N TYR A 127 -0.80 6.31 3.68
CA TYR A 127 0.09 5.28 4.22
C TYR A 127 -0.59 3.92 4.16
N PHE A 128 -0.04 3.00 3.35
CA PHE A 128 -0.48 1.61 3.32
C PHE A 128 0.43 0.76 4.20
N THR A 129 -0.17 0.07 5.16
CA THR A 129 0.52 -0.86 6.07
C THR A 129 -0.37 -2.06 6.38
N GLY A 130 0.11 -3.02 7.15
CA GLY A 130 -0.68 -4.18 7.53
C GLY A 130 0.11 -5.48 7.64
N SER A 131 -0.46 -6.57 7.15
CA SER A 131 0.16 -7.88 7.22
C SER A 131 1.52 -7.89 6.54
N LYS A 132 2.51 -8.40 7.28
CA LYS A 132 3.84 -8.65 6.76
C LYS A 132 3.98 -10.11 6.34
N THR A 133 4.93 -10.37 5.46
CA THR A 133 5.30 -11.72 5.05
C THR A 133 6.79 -11.93 5.30
N SER A 134 7.18 -13.18 5.54
CA SER A 134 8.58 -13.56 5.65
C SER A 134 9.30 -13.70 4.30
N HIS A 135 8.54 -13.68 3.20
CA HIS A 135 9.05 -13.97 1.85
C HIS A 135 8.59 -12.89 0.86
N GLY A 136 9.37 -11.85 0.70
CA GLY A 136 9.37 -10.88 -0.40
C GLY A 136 8.04 -10.61 -1.14
N ARG A 137 8.13 -10.64 -2.48
CA ARG A 137 7.03 -10.27 -3.41
C ARG A 137 6.09 -11.41 -3.77
N SER A 138 6.45 -12.65 -3.51
CA SER A 138 5.67 -13.83 -3.95
C SER A 138 4.68 -14.30 -2.89
N THR A 139 3.72 -13.45 -2.54
CA THR A 139 2.71 -13.79 -1.55
C THR A 139 1.34 -13.27 -1.94
N LYS A 140 0.30 -14.01 -1.54
CA LYS A 140 -1.10 -13.62 -1.82
C LYS A 140 -1.42 -12.17 -1.39
N ILE A 141 -0.93 -11.74 -0.22
CA ILE A 141 -1.19 -10.37 0.26
C ILE A 141 -0.53 -9.32 -0.63
N TYR A 142 0.69 -9.59 -1.10
CA TYR A 142 1.40 -8.67 -1.99
C TYR A 142 0.64 -8.45 -3.29
N ASP A 143 0.23 -9.55 -3.97
CA ASP A 143 -0.49 -9.47 -5.25
C ASP A 143 -1.85 -8.76 -5.11
N VAL A 144 -2.58 -9.06 -4.04
CA VAL A 144 -3.89 -8.44 -3.78
C VAL A 144 -3.74 -6.95 -3.49
N VAL A 145 -2.72 -6.52 -2.76
CA VAL A 145 -2.48 -5.10 -2.47
C VAL A 145 -2.15 -4.32 -3.75
N ILE A 146 -1.33 -4.89 -4.64
CA ILE A 146 -1.08 -4.30 -5.97
C ILE A 146 -2.41 -4.07 -6.69
N GLN A 147 -3.26 -5.12 -6.78
CA GLN A 147 -4.55 -5.02 -7.47
C GLN A 147 -5.50 -4.00 -6.83
N ILE A 148 -5.51 -3.90 -5.50
CA ILE A 148 -6.32 -2.91 -4.78
C ILE A 148 -5.87 -1.51 -5.18
N ILE A 149 -4.57 -1.20 -5.10
CA ILE A 149 -4.06 0.13 -5.38
C ILE A 149 -4.27 0.50 -6.85
N GLU A 150 -3.95 -0.40 -7.78
CA GLU A 150 -4.22 -0.22 -9.22
C GLU A 150 -5.70 0.08 -9.46
N SER A 151 -6.61 -0.70 -8.85
CA SER A 151 -8.04 -0.49 -9.01
C SER A 151 -8.53 0.81 -8.36
N VAL A 152 -8.05 1.17 -7.17
CA VAL A 152 -8.37 2.45 -6.53
C VAL A 152 -7.99 3.63 -7.42
N CYS A 153 -6.88 3.53 -8.15
CA CYS A 153 -6.41 4.53 -9.10
C CYS A 153 -7.14 4.48 -10.47
N GLY A 154 -8.07 3.54 -10.66
CA GLY A 154 -8.85 3.43 -11.90
C GLY A 154 -8.14 2.69 -13.03
N VAL A 155 -7.05 1.96 -12.73
CA VAL A 155 -6.38 1.09 -13.69
C VAL A 155 -6.98 -0.31 -13.56
N THR A 156 -7.68 -0.76 -14.62
CA THR A 156 -8.15 -2.14 -14.73
C THR A 156 -7.19 -2.93 -15.61
N ARG A 157 -6.99 -4.22 -15.31
CA ARG A 157 -6.10 -5.11 -16.09
C ARG A 157 -6.42 -5.17 -17.58
N GLU A 158 -7.63 -4.86 -17.98
CA GLU A 158 -8.05 -4.81 -19.40
C GLU A 158 -7.30 -3.74 -20.21
N LYS A 159 -6.77 -2.69 -19.56
CA LYS A 159 -5.96 -1.66 -20.24
C LYS A 159 -4.50 -2.07 -20.49
N PHE A 160 -4.01 -3.12 -19.84
CA PHE A 160 -2.62 -3.59 -20.00
C PHE A 160 -2.43 -4.67 -21.07
N PHE A 161 -3.50 -5.35 -21.46
CA PHE A 161 -3.48 -6.29 -22.56
C PHE A 161 -4.27 -5.69 -23.73
N GLY A 162 -3.61 -4.81 -24.47
CA GLY A 162 -4.02 -4.44 -25.82
C GLY A 162 -3.90 -5.67 -26.72
N PHE A 163 -4.85 -6.58 -26.64
CA PHE A 163 -5.06 -7.55 -27.70
C PHE A 163 -5.54 -6.76 -28.92
N GLN A 164 -4.69 -6.59 -29.91
CA GLN A 164 -5.11 -6.39 -31.27
C GLN A 164 -5.84 -7.67 -31.68
N GLU A 165 -7.17 -7.64 -31.70
CA GLU A 165 -7.93 -8.54 -32.51
C GLU A 165 -7.55 -8.21 -33.96
N GLU A 166 -6.70 -9.01 -34.55
CA GLU A 166 -6.56 -9.06 -36.01
C GLU A 166 -7.89 -9.58 -36.56
N ASP A 167 -8.57 -8.72 -37.26
CA ASP A 167 -9.81 -9.00 -37.99
C ASP A 167 -9.51 -10.02 -39.10
N PRO A 168 -10.04 -11.26 -39.06
CA PRO A 168 -9.82 -12.22 -40.15
C PRO A 168 -10.88 -12.06 -41.22
N ALA A 169 -10.88 -10.98 -41.94
CA ALA A 169 -11.75 -10.82 -43.11
C ALA A 169 -11.15 -9.90 -44.17
N THR A 170 -10.24 -10.43 -44.99
CA THR A 170 -10.18 -10.07 -46.44
C THR A 170 -9.31 -11.10 -47.14
N THR A 171 -9.95 -12.22 -47.51
CA THR A 171 -9.49 -12.99 -48.67
C THR A 171 -10.66 -13.04 -49.64
N SER A 172 -10.58 -12.28 -50.66
CA SER A 172 -11.27 -12.52 -51.96
C SER A 172 -10.31 -12.31 -53.06
#